data_821c55efdbf2e41dd21fdff08de3f8a7
#
_entry.id   821c55efdbf2e41dd21fdff08de3f8a7
#
_cell.length_a   1.000
_cell.length_b   1.000
_cell.length_c   1.000
_cell.angle_alpha   90.00
_cell.angle_beta   90.00
_cell.angle_gamma   90.00
#
_symmetry.space_group_name_H-M   'P 1'
#
loop_
_entity.id
_entity.type
_entity.pdbx_description
1 polymer ?
#
loop_
_entity_poly.entity_id
_entity_poly.type
_entity_poly.pdbx_seq_one_letter_code
_entity_poly.pdbx_strand_id
1 'polypeptide(L)'
;AGKISQVMGAVVDVKFDGDLPPILNALHVDNNGQRLVLEVAQHLGENAVRTIAMDTTEGLQRGQEVTDTGDAISVPVGPETLGRILNVIGEPVDERGPVSAKKTAPIHREAPEFIDQSTETEILVTGIKVIDLIAPYTKGGKIGLFGGAGVGKTVLIMELINNVAKGHGGYSVFAGVGERTREGNDLYHEMMESGVINPEGESKAALVYGQMNEPPGARARVALTGLTLAEYFRDEEGQDVLFFVDNIFRFTQAGSEVSALLGRIPSAVGYQPTLATDMGALQERITSTKKGSITSVQAIYVPADDLTDPAPATSFAHLDATTTLNRQIAELGIYPAVDPLDSTSRALDPGVIGQEHYETAREVQRVLQTYKGLQDIIAILGMDELSEEDKLIVARARKIQRFLSQPFHVAEVFTGTPGVFVQLEDTIKAFKAICAGEYDHLPEQAFYMVGTIEEAIEKAKKMAEAA
;
A
#
# COMPACT_ATOMS: atom_id res chain seq x y z
N ALA A 1 -9.60 -16.55 -35.76
CA ALA A 1 -8.18 -16.74 -35.51
C ALA A 1 -7.36 -15.67 -36.24
N GLY A 2 -6.33 -15.17 -35.59
CA GLY A 2 -5.43 -14.18 -36.16
C GLY A 2 -4.04 -14.78 -36.40
N LYS A 3 -3.19 -14.01 -37.07
CA LYS A 3 -1.81 -14.38 -37.33
C LYS A 3 -0.86 -13.22 -37.04
N ILE A 4 0.26 -13.51 -36.44
CA ILE A 4 1.29 -12.49 -36.16
C ILE A 4 1.79 -11.93 -37.51
N SER A 5 1.73 -10.61 -37.64
CA SER A 5 2.23 -9.90 -38.81
C SER A 5 3.59 -9.24 -38.57
N GLN A 6 3.87 -8.83 -37.34
CA GLN A 6 5.13 -8.15 -36.98
C GLN A 6 5.39 -8.28 -35.48
N VAL A 7 6.67 -8.42 -35.09
CA VAL A 7 7.12 -8.39 -33.70
C VAL A 7 8.21 -7.33 -33.59
N MET A 8 7.98 -6.34 -32.70
CA MET A 8 8.92 -5.26 -32.41
C MET A 8 9.08 -5.14 -30.89
N GLY A 9 10.05 -5.89 -30.33
CA GLY A 9 10.21 -5.93 -28.88
C GLY A 9 8.95 -6.43 -28.19
N ALA A 10 8.40 -5.66 -27.27
CA ALA A 10 7.18 -6.01 -26.54
C ALA A 10 5.88 -5.74 -27.31
N VAL A 11 5.99 -5.21 -28.53
CA VAL A 11 4.82 -4.90 -29.38
C VAL A 11 4.66 -5.99 -30.43
N VAL A 12 3.46 -6.54 -30.54
CA VAL A 12 3.14 -7.60 -31.50
C VAL A 12 1.91 -7.16 -32.29
N ASP A 13 2.04 -7.10 -33.64
CA ASP A 13 0.93 -6.80 -34.52
C ASP A 13 0.33 -8.12 -35.03
N VAL A 14 -1.01 -8.17 -35.04
CA VAL A 14 -1.77 -9.37 -35.40
C VAL A 14 -2.82 -9.00 -36.44
N LYS A 15 -2.89 -9.78 -37.52
CA LYS A 15 -3.93 -9.63 -38.56
C LYS A 15 -5.04 -10.65 -38.36
N PHE A 16 -6.27 -10.21 -38.55
CA PHE A 16 -7.47 -11.04 -38.47
C PHE A 16 -8.22 -11.04 -39.79
N ASP A 17 -8.79 -12.17 -40.16
CA ASP A 17 -9.61 -12.30 -41.39
C ASP A 17 -11.05 -11.84 -41.22
N GLY A 18 -11.49 -11.69 -39.96
CA GLY A 18 -12.85 -11.26 -39.62
C GLY A 18 -12.86 -9.99 -38.78
N ASP A 19 -13.82 -9.93 -37.86
CA ASP A 19 -13.94 -8.82 -36.93
C ASP A 19 -12.71 -8.69 -36.05
N LEU A 20 -12.31 -7.45 -35.80
CA LEU A 20 -11.16 -7.17 -34.92
C LEU A 20 -11.56 -7.31 -33.46
N PRO A 21 -10.68 -7.90 -32.62
CA PRO A 21 -10.89 -7.89 -31.16
C PRO A 21 -10.99 -6.46 -30.64
N PRO A 22 -11.88 -6.20 -29.68
CA PRO A 22 -11.95 -4.90 -29.02
C PRO A 22 -10.63 -4.53 -28.31
N ILE A 23 -10.39 -3.25 -28.14
CA ILE A 23 -9.28 -2.76 -27.33
C ILE A 23 -9.41 -3.32 -25.92
N LEU A 24 -8.28 -3.72 -25.32
CA LEU A 24 -8.12 -4.38 -24.03
C LEU A 24 -8.40 -5.88 -24.02
N ASN A 25 -8.90 -6.44 -25.14
CA ASN A 25 -9.04 -7.91 -25.18
C ASN A 25 -7.69 -8.60 -25.04
N ALA A 26 -7.73 -9.76 -24.41
CA ALA A 26 -6.58 -10.65 -24.31
C ALA A 26 -6.56 -11.62 -25.48
N LEU A 27 -5.41 -11.72 -26.13
CA LEU A 27 -5.13 -12.70 -27.19
C LEU A 27 -4.12 -13.69 -26.64
N HIS A 28 -4.23 -14.95 -27.05
CA HIS A 28 -3.30 -16.01 -26.68
C HIS A 28 -2.49 -16.48 -27.88
N VAL A 29 -1.19 -16.66 -27.67
CA VAL A 29 -0.29 -17.28 -28.64
C VAL A 29 0.61 -18.26 -27.91
N ASP A 30 0.91 -19.39 -28.56
CA ASP A 30 1.83 -20.38 -28.01
C ASP A 30 3.27 -19.91 -28.31
N ASN A 31 4.04 -19.67 -27.26
CA ASN A 31 5.45 -19.32 -27.36
C ASN A 31 6.29 -20.42 -26.72
N ASN A 32 6.74 -21.38 -27.54
CA ASN A 32 7.54 -22.53 -27.10
C ASN A 32 6.89 -23.33 -25.97
N GLY A 33 5.60 -23.63 -26.13
CA GLY A 33 4.84 -24.40 -25.14
C GLY A 33 4.26 -23.61 -23.99
N GLN A 34 4.58 -22.31 -23.90
CA GLN A 34 4.04 -21.41 -22.88
C GLN A 34 2.99 -20.49 -23.49
N ARG A 35 1.91 -20.27 -22.75
CA ARG A 35 0.87 -19.33 -23.14
C ARG A 35 1.38 -17.90 -22.96
N LEU A 36 1.54 -17.18 -24.07
CA LEU A 36 1.84 -15.75 -24.03
C LEU A 36 0.54 -14.98 -24.25
N VAL A 37 0.27 -14.03 -23.36
CA VAL A 37 -0.90 -13.17 -23.45
C VAL A 37 -0.51 -11.83 -24.06
N LEU A 38 -1.29 -11.40 -25.07
CA LEU A 38 -1.15 -10.12 -25.74
C LEU A 38 -2.41 -9.30 -25.48
N GLU A 39 -2.24 -8.07 -25.03
CA GLU A 39 -3.38 -7.17 -24.82
C GLU A 39 -3.53 -6.23 -25.99
N VAL A 40 -4.73 -6.16 -26.56
CA VAL A 40 -5.02 -5.27 -27.71
C VAL A 40 -4.97 -3.81 -27.25
N ALA A 41 -4.08 -3.03 -27.86
CA ALA A 41 -3.86 -1.63 -27.49
C ALA A 41 -4.37 -0.65 -28.54
N GLN A 42 -4.32 -1.01 -29.84
CA GLN A 42 -4.74 -0.14 -30.95
C GLN A 42 -5.30 -0.97 -32.08
N HIS A 43 -6.27 -0.41 -32.80
CA HIS A 43 -6.68 -0.91 -34.11
C HIS A 43 -5.84 -0.20 -35.17
N LEU A 44 -5.12 -0.97 -35.95
CA LEU A 44 -4.42 -0.48 -37.13
C LEU A 44 -5.35 -0.62 -38.35
N GLY A 45 -5.13 0.04 -39.41
CA GLY A 45 -5.85 -0.24 -40.65
C GLY A 45 -5.54 -1.65 -41.18
N GLU A 46 -6.27 -2.08 -42.22
CA GLU A 46 -6.01 -3.33 -42.93
C GLU A 46 -6.19 -4.61 -42.09
N ASN A 47 -7.24 -4.64 -41.25
CA ASN A 47 -7.60 -5.78 -40.40
C ASN A 47 -6.52 -6.20 -39.41
N ALA A 48 -5.71 -5.26 -38.93
CA ALA A 48 -4.65 -5.52 -37.97
C ALA A 48 -4.89 -4.81 -36.66
N VAL A 49 -4.43 -5.43 -35.57
CA VAL A 49 -4.39 -4.82 -34.23
C VAL A 49 -2.95 -4.78 -33.74
N ARG A 50 -2.64 -3.76 -32.95
CA ARG A 50 -1.37 -3.67 -32.24
C ARG A 50 -1.59 -4.07 -30.79
N THR A 51 -0.71 -4.95 -30.30
CA THR A 51 -0.82 -5.48 -28.95
C THR A 51 0.45 -5.25 -28.16
N ILE A 52 0.30 -5.28 -26.83
CA ILE A 52 1.42 -5.25 -25.87
C ILE A 52 1.49 -6.63 -25.20
N ALA A 53 2.69 -7.20 -25.22
CA ALA A 53 2.93 -8.52 -24.63
C ALA A 53 3.05 -8.43 -23.10
N MET A 54 2.52 -9.44 -22.42
CA MET A 54 2.59 -9.58 -20.97
C MET A 54 3.79 -10.38 -20.50
N ASP A 55 4.57 -10.94 -21.43
CA ASP A 55 5.81 -11.66 -21.15
C ASP A 55 6.74 -11.55 -22.37
N THR A 56 7.89 -12.23 -22.33
CA THR A 56 8.86 -12.17 -23.41
C THR A 56 8.27 -12.58 -24.75
N THR A 57 8.64 -11.85 -25.79
CA THR A 57 8.28 -12.15 -27.17
C THR A 57 9.35 -12.94 -27.92
N GLU A 58 10.46 -13.29 -27.25
CA GLU A 58 11.53 -14.08 -27.86
C GLU A 58 11.00 -15.41 -28.36
N GLY A 59 11.34 -15.74 -29.59
CA GLY A 59 10.91 -16.98 -30.23
C GLY A 59 9.62 -16.85 -31.05
N LEU A 60 8.90 -15.74 -30.97
CA LEU A 60 7.72 -15.52 -31.80
C LEU A 60 8.12 -15.33 -33.26
N GLN A 61 7.32 -15.89 -34.17
CA GLN A 61 7.54 -15.82 -35.60
C GLN A 61 6.32 -15.25 -36.32
N ARG A 62 6.57 -14.54 -37.39
CA ARG A 62 5.52 -14.07 -38.28
C ARG A 62 4.71 -15.28 -38.77
N GLY A 63 3.42 -15.16 -38.83
CA GLY A 63 2.51 -16.19 -39.30
C GLY A 63 1.99 -17.15 -38.22
N GLN A 64 2.51 -17.07 -36.99
CA GLN A 64 1.98 -17.87 -35.89
C GLN A 64 0.50 -17.54 -35.64
N GLU A 65 -0.27 -18.55 -35.31
CA GLU A 65 -1.69 -18.38 -35.00
C GLU A 65 -1.88 -17.71 -33.62
N VAL A 66 -2.84 -16.81 -33.56
CA VAL A 66 -3.22 -16.08 -32.34
C VAL A 66 -4.73 -16.25 -32.15
N THR A 67 -5.12 -16.60 -30.95
CA THR A 67 -6.52 -16.81 -30.59
C THR A 67 -7.05 -15.62 -29.78
N ASP A 68 -8.20 -15.06 -30.19
CA ASP A 68 -8.92 -14.08 -29.40
C ASP A 68 -9.67 -14.82 -28.29
N THR A 69 -9.45 -14.43 -27.04
CA THR A 69 -10.16 -15.03 -25.88
C THR A 69 -11.58 -14.55 -25.74
N GLY A 70 -11.96 -13.46 -26.42
CA GLY A 70 -13.28 -12.86 -26.33
C GLY A 70 -13.49 -11.94 -25.12
N ASP A 71 -12.50 -11.75 -24.28
CA ASP A 71 -12.58 -10.89 -23.10
C ASP A 71 -11.22 -10.28 -22.77
N ALA A 72 -11.20 -9.35 -21.83
CA ALA A 72 -9.98 -8.79 -21.27
C ALA A 72 -9.20 -9.87 -20.51
N ILE A 73 -7.96 -9.57 -20.10
CA ILE A 73 -7.17 -10.45 -19.25
C ILE A 73 -8.01 -10.78 -18.01
N SER A 74 -8.26 -12.08 -17.80
CA SER A 74 -9.03 -12.55 -16.65
C SER A 74 -8.14 -13.39 -15.75
N VAL A 75 -8.26 -13.19 -14.45
CA VAL A 75 -7.38 -13.78 -13.44
C VAL A 75 -8.20 -14.53 -12.40
N PRO A 76 -7.62 -15.56 -11.76
CA PRO A 76 -8.34 -16.26 -10.68
C PRO A 76 -8.57 -15.32 -9.51
N VAL A 77 -9.73 -15.44 -8.89
CA VAL A 77 -10.12 -14.66 -7.70
C VAL A 77 -10.70 -15.60 -6.65
N GLY A 78 -10.73 -15.13 -5.41
CA GLY A 78 -11.33 -15.86 -4.31
C GLY A 78 -10.34 -16.35 -3.26
N PRO A 79 -10.83 -17.06 -2.23
CA PRO A 79 -9.99 -17.52 -1.11
C PRO A 79 -8.81 -18.39 -1.53
N GLU A 80 -8.89 -19.07 -2.66
CA GLU A 80 -7.86 -19.97 -3.17
C GLU A 80 -6.58 -19.21 -3.59
N THR A 81 -6.67 -17.86 -3.75
CA THR A 81 -5.51 -17.01 -4.06
C THR A 81 -4.71 -16.64 -2.82
N LEU A 82 -5.28 -16.79 -1.64
CA LEU A 82 -4.62 -16.43 -0.39
C LEU A 82 -3.36 -17.27 -0.17
N GLY A 83 -2.29 -16.63 0.24
CA GLY A 83 -1.00 -17.27 0.46
C GLY A 83 -0.23 -17.56 -0.83
N ARG A 84 -0.76 -17.18 -1.98
CA ARG A 84 -0.16 -17.45 -3.27
C ARG A 84 0.47 -16.19 -3.86
N ILE A 85 1.45 -16.40 -4.73
CA ILE A 85 2.04 -15.32 -5.52
C ILE A 85 1.64 -15.54 -6.97
N LEU A 86 0.97 -14.56 -7.56
CA LEU A 86 0.51 -14.58 -8.93
C LEU A 86 1.27 -13.54 -9.76
N ASN A 87 1.35 -13.78 -11.07
CA ASN A 87 1.85 -12.79 -12.02
C ASN A 87 0.68 -11.96 -12.59
N VAL A 88 0.96 -11.10 -13.56
CA VAL A 88 -0.02 -10.17 -14.15
C VAL A 88 -1.22 -10.89 -14.77
N ILE A 89 -1.03 -12.09 -15.34
CA ILE A 89 -2.11 -12.88 -15.95
C ILE A 89 -2.73 -13.89 -14.98
N GLY A 90 -2.36 -13.80 -13.69
CA GLY A 90 -2.92 -14.65 -12.65
C GLY A 90 -2.34 -16.05 -12.57
N GLU A 91 -1.22 -16.30 -13.22
CA GLU A 91 -0.52 -17.58 -13.10
C GLU A 91 0.36 -17.58 -11.86
N PRO A 92 0.44 -18.71 -11.11
CA PRO A 92 1.28 -18.77 -9.92
C PRO A 92 2.75 -18.78 -10.28
N VAL A 93 3.54 -18.06 -9.48
CA VAL A 93 5.00 -17.98 -9.62
C VAL A 93 5.73 -18.42 -8.35
N ASP A 94 5.01 -19.03 -7.43
CA ASP A 94 5.51 -19.47 -6.12
C ASP A 94 5.94 -20.96 -6.10
N GLU A 95 5.92 -21.63 -7.23
CA GLU A 95 6.28 -23.05 -7.38
C GLU A 95 5.42 -24.00 -6.53
N ARG A 96 4.18 -23.60 -6.19
CA ARG A 96 3.27 -24.37 -5.36
C ARG A 96 2.10 -24.97 -6.15
N GLY A 97 2.26 -25.13 -7.45
CA GLY A 97 1.24 -25.70 -8.33
C GLY A 97 0.14 -24.71 -8.71
N PRO A 98 -0.80 -25.14 -9.54
CA PRO A 98 -1.88 -24.27 -10.02
C PRO A 98 -2.78 -23.78 -8.88
N VAL A 99 -3.41 -22.61 -9.11
CA VAL A 99 -4.43 -22.08 -8.21
C VAL A 99 -5.75 -22.76 -8.54
N SER A 100 -6.36 -23.40 -7.56
CA SER A 100 -7.63 -24.14 -7.73
C SER A 100 -8.85 -23.22 -7.57
N ALA A 101 -8.77 -22.01 -8.12
CA ALA A 101 -9.85 -21.04 -8.03
C ALA A 101 -11.09 -21.48 -8.78
N LYS A 102 -12.25 -21.20 -8.20
CA LYS A 102 -13.55 -21.52 -8.77
C LYS A 102 -14.06 -20.45 -9.71
N LYS A 103 -13.54 -19.23 -9.59
CA LYS A 103 -13.97 -18.05 -10.34
C LYS A 103 -12.79 -17.29 -10.91
N THR A 104 -13.04 -16.61 -12.03
CA THR A 104 -12.12 -15.65 -12.64
C THR A 104 -12.82 -14.32 -12.79
N ALA A 105 -12.04 -13.23 -12.91
CA ALA A 105 -12.59 -11.91 -13.14
C ALA A 105 -11.63 -11.12 -14.06
N PRO A 106 -12.20 -10.26 -14.94
CA PRO A 106 -11.36 -9.42 -15.80
C PRO A 106 -10.67 -8.32 -14.99
N ILE A 107 -9.43 -7.99 -15.37
CA ILE A 107 -8.66 -6.95 -14.67
C ILE A 107 -9.10 -5.54 -15.07
N HIS A 108 -9.72 -5.38 -16.23
CA HIS A 108 -10.30 -4.11 -16.67
C HIS A 108 -11.76 -4.08 -16.31
N ARG A 109 -12.12 -3.11 -15.51
CA ARG A 109 -13.45 -2.97 -14.97
C ARG A 109 -13.69 -1.51 -14.64
N GLU A 110 -14.93 -1.06 -14.77
CA GLU A 110 -15.30 0.30 -14.37
C GLU A 110 -15.36 0.42 -12.85
N ALA A 111 -15.14 1.64 -12.36
CA ALA A 111 -15.33 1.95 -10.94
C ALA A 111 -16.79 1.71 -10.53
N PRO A 112 -17.06 1.42 -9.25
CA PRO A 112 -18.44 1.31 -8.76
C PRO A 112 -19.24 2.57 -9.09
N GLU A 113 -20.51 2.38 -9.47
CA GLU A 113 -21.41 3.49 -9.73
C GLU A 113 -21.66 4.28 -8.43
N PHE A 114 -21.95 5.56 -8.54
CA PHE A 114 -22.22 6.43 -7.39
C PHE A 114 -23.28 5.83 -6.45
N ILE A 115 -24.32 5.23 -7.00
CA ILE A 115 -25.40 4.62 -6.22
C ILE A 115 -24.93 3.43 -5.37
N ASP A 116 -23.89 2.72 -5.81
CA ASP A 116 -23.33 1.55 -5.11
C ASP A 116 -22.28 1.93 -4.08
N GLN A 117 -21.79 3.17 -4.10
CA GLN A 117 -20.78 3.63 -3.16
C GLN A 117 -21.40 3.98 -1.81
N SER A 118 -20.64 3.73 -0.74
CA SER A 118 -21.01 4.17 0.59
C SER A 118 -20.74 5.67 0.74
N THR A 119 -21.70 6.40 1.31
CA THR A 119 -21.56 7.83 1.59
C THR A 119 -21.06 8.08 3.03
N GLU A 120 -20.98 7.04 3.85
CA GLU A 120 -20.53 7.16 5.24
C GLU A 120 -19.01 7.17 5.31
N THR A 121 -18.45 8.09 6.11
CA THR A 121 -17.02 8.13 6.40
C THR A 121 -16.79 7.37 7.71
N GLU A 122 -16.16 6.21 7.60
CA GLU A 122 -15.79 5.38 8.76
C GLU A 122 -14.28 5.31 8.89
N ILE A 123 -13.80 5.38 10.14
CA ILE A 123 -12.38 5.20 10.45
C ILE A 123 -12.04 3.71 10.41
N LEU A 124 -10.94 3.39 9.75
CA LEU A 124 -10.34 2.05 9.79
C LEU A 124 -9.31 2.05 10.93
N VAL A 125 -9.69 1.49 12.06
CA VAL A 125 -8.79 1.43 13.22
C VAL A 125 -7.70 0.39 12.96
N THR A 126 -6.45 0.83 12.98
CA THR A 126 -5.29 -0.01 12.67
C THR A 126 -4.68 -0.68 13.90
N GLY A 127 -5.01 -0.21 15.09
CA GLY A 127 -4.39 -0.67 16.34
C GLY A 127 -3.00 -0.11 16.57
N ILE A 128 -2.55 0.78 15.69
CA ILE A 128 -1.25 1.48 15.77
C ILE A 128 -1.51 2.89 16.24
N LYS A 129 -1.05 3.22 17.44
CA LYS A 129 -1.36 4.50 18.12
C LYS A 129 -1.07 5.73 17.27
N VAL A 130 0.11 5.81 16.69
CA VAL A 130 0.52 7.00 15.94
C VAL A 130 -0.35 7.23 14.72
N ILE A 131 -0.74 6.18 14.04
CA ILE A 131 -1.61 6.26 12.86
C ILE A 131 -3.02 6.66 13.29
N ASP A 132 -3.60 5.93 14.22
CA ASP A 132 -5.01 6.12 14.61
C ASP A 132 -5.25 7.47 15.27
N LEU A 133 -4.29 7.98 16.03
CA LEU A 133 -4.41 9.29 16.68
C LEU A 133 -4.17 10.46 15.72
N ILE A 134 -3.06 10.41 14.98
CA ILE A 134 -2.53 11.58 14.25
C ILE A 134 -2.96 11.61 12.78
N ALA A 135 -2.93 10.46 12.11
CA ALA A 135 -3.22 10.37 10.69
C ALA A 135 -4.13 9.18 10.40
N PRO A 136 -5.36 9.20 10.94
CA PRO A 136 -6.26 8.05 10.85
C PRO A 136 -6.62 7.70 9.41
N TYR A 137 -6.76 6.40 9.18
CA TYR A 137 -7.19 5.85 7.91
C TYR A 137 -8.71 5.76 7.87
N THR A 138 -9.29 5.99 6.70
CA THR A 138 -10.72 5.78 6.47
C THR A 138 -10.93 4.54 5.62
N LYS A 139 -12.02 3.84 5.86
CA LYS A 139 -12.44 2.73 5.00
C LYS A 139 -12.72 3.26 3.59
N GLY A 140 -12.13 2.64 2.60
CA GLY A 140 -12.21 3.11 1.23
C GLY A 140 -11.26 4.26 0.91
N GLY A 141 -10.42 4.66 1.87
CA GLY A 141 -9.46 5.75 1.70
C GLY A 141 -8.20 5.31 0.96
N LYS A 142 -7.49 6.31 0.46
CA LYS A 142 -6.22 6.12 -0.25
C LYS A 142 -5.11 6.76 0.55
N ILE A 143 -4.19 5.94 1.02
CA ILE A 143 -3.11 6.37 1.91
C ILE A 143 -1.79 6.32 1.15
N GLY A 144 -1.07 7.44 1.15
CA GLY A 144 0.29 7.48 0.63
C GLY A 144 1.28 7.10 1.73
N LEU A 145 2.16 6.15 1.43
CA LEU A 145 3.22 5.73 2.34
C LEU A 145 4.55 6.25 1.81
N PHE A 146 5.17 7.14 2.57
CA PHE A 146 6.45 7.77 2.23
C PHE A 146 7.53 7.27 3.17
N GLY A 147 8.71 7.02 2.63
CA GLY A 147 9.85 6.63 3.44
C GLY A 147 10.91 5.95 2.61
N GLY A 148 12.16 6.16 2.99
CA GLY A 148 13.30 5.54 2.33
C GLY A 148 13.56 4.12 2.82
N ALA A 149 14.69 3.57 2.42
CA ALA A 149 15.12 2.25 2.87
C ALA A 149 15.49 2.27 4.36
N GLY A 150 15.24 1.16 5.04
CA GLY A 150 15.68 0.96 6.43
C GLY A 150 14.87 1.66 7.51
N VAL A 151 13.67 2.13 7.19
CA VAL A 151 12.79 2.81 8.15
C VAL A 151 11.63 1.97 8.64
N GLY A 152 11.62 0.66 8.34
CA GLY A 152 10.60 -0.27 8.82
C GLY A 152 9.33 -0.30 7.99
N LYS A 153 9.39 0.06 6.70
CA LYS A 153 8.23 0.04 5.81
C LYS A 153 7.57 -1.33 5.72
N THR A 154 8.37 -2.37 5.48
CA THR A 154 7.87 -3.75 5.34
C THR A 154 7.20 -4.25 6.61
N VAL A 155 7.81 -3.99 7.76
CA VAL A 155 7.27 -4.40 9.05
C VAL A 155 5.93 -3.72 9.32
N LEU A 156 5.81 -2.43 8.98
CA LEU A 156 4.57 -1.70 9.11
C LEU A 156 3.48 -2.30 8.21
N ILE A 157 3.80 -2.60 6.96
CA ILE A 157 2.86 -3.23 6.02
C ILE A 157 2.36 -4.56 6.59
N MET A 158 3.25 -5.41 7.10
CA MET A 158 2.88 -6.70 7.69
C MET A 158 2.00 -6.54 8.92
N GLU A 159 2.28 -5.56 9.76
CA GLU A 159 1.46 -5.30 10.94
C GLU A 159 0.06 -4.81 10.56
N LEU A 160 -0.06 -3.95 9.55
CA LEU A 160 -1.36 -3.51 9.03
C LEU A 160 -2.18 -4.71 8.52
N ILE A 161 -1.55 -5.61 7.76
CA ILE A 161 -2.21 -6.83 7.27
C ILE A 161 -2.70 -7.68 8.44
N ASN A 162 -1.83 -7.91 9.42
CA ASN A 162 -2.17 -8.70 10.59
C ASN A 162 -3.34 -8.10 11.38
N ASN A 163 -3.29 -6.78 11.59
CA ASN A 163 -4.28 -6.09 12.42
C ASN A 163 -5.64 -5.97 11.74
N VAL A 164 -5.68 -5.80 10.42
CA VAL A 164 -6.94 -5.78 9.68
C VAL A 164 -7.58 -7.18 9.70
N ALA A 165 -6.80 -8.23 9.55
CA ALA A 165 -7.32 -9.60 9.65
C ALA A 165 -7.90 -9.90 11.04
N LYS A 166 -7.20 -9.49 12.11
CA LYS A 166 -7.66 -9.73 13.49
C LYS A 166 -8.78 -8.80 13.92
N GLY A 167 -8.68 -7.51 13.60
CA GLY A 167 -9.64 -6.50 14.05
C GLY A 167 -10.89 -6.39 13.21
N HIS A 168 -10.80 -6.69 11.93
CA HIS A 168 -11.89 -6.49 10.97
C HIS A 168 -12.26 -7.75 10.17
N GLY A 169 -11.50 -8.85 10.33
CA GLY A 169 -11.74 -10.10 9.63
C GLY A 169 -11.49 -10.03 8.12
N GLY A 170 -10.81 -8.99 7.63
CA GLY A 170 -10.55 -8.76 6.21
C GLY A 170 -9.24 -9.35 5.74
N TYR A 171 -9.19 -9.67 4.46
CA TYR A 171 -7.96 -10.10 3.80
C TYR A 171 -7.25 -8.89 3.18
N SER A 172 -6.00 -9.11 2.80
CA SER A 172 -5.18 -8.08 2.15
C SER A 172 -4.64 -8.61 0.84
N VAL A 173 -4.38 -7.68 -0.08
CA VAL A 173 -3.73 -7.98 -1.36
C VAL A 173 -2.55 -7.05 -1.50
N PHE A 174 -1.38 -7.62 -1.81
CA PHE A 174 -0.16 -6.84 -2.04
C PHE A 174 0.23 -6.94 -3.51
N ALA A 175 0.30 -5.80 -4.19
CA ALA A 175 0.75 -5.70 -5.57
C ALA A 175 2.17 -5.11 -5.57
N GLY A 176 3.14 -5.94 -5.93
CA GLY A 176 4.52 -5.53 -6.14
C GLY A 176 4.73 -5.07 -7.58
N VAL A 177 4.93 -3.79 -7.79
CA VAL A 177 5.04 -3.18 -9.11
C VAL A 177 6.47 -2.75 -9.38
N GLY A 178 7.13 -3.42 -10.32
CA GLY A 178 8.48 -3.09 -10.74
C GLY A 178 9.56 -3.38 -9.70
N GLU A 179 9.28 -4.27 -8.75
CA GLU A 179 10.23 -4.66 -7.71
C GLU A 179 11.35 -5.55 -8.26
N ARG A 180 12.47 -5.57 -7.55
CA ARG A 180 13.53 -6.54 -7.80
C ARG A 180 13.07 -7.91 -7.32
N THR A 181 13.46 -8.95 -8.05
CA THR A 181 13.13 -10.34 -7.71
C THR A 181 13.53 -10.69 -6.26
N ARG A 182 14.70 -10.23 -5.83
CA ARG A 182 15.20 -10.45 -4.48
C ARG A 182 14.29 -9.82 -3.42
N GLU A 183 13.86 -8.59 -3.65
CA GLU A 183 12.98 -7.88 -2.71
C GLU A 183 11.64 -8.59 -2.56
N GLY A 184 11.07 -9.05 -3.69
CA GLY A 184 9.82 -9.79 -3.68
C GLY A 184 9.92 -11.12 -2.93
N ASN A 185 11.02 -11.84 -3.10
CA ASN A 185 11.28 -13.09 -2.36
C ASN A 185 11.48 -12.82 -0.87
N ASP A 186 12.23 -11.78 -0.52
CA ASP A 186 12.46 -11.43 0.87
C ASP A 186 11.15 -11.08 1.58
N LEU A 187 10.28 -10.31 0.93
CA LEU A 187 8.97 -9.98 1.47
C LEU A 187 8.11 -11.23 1.70
N TYR A 188 8.10 -12.14 0.74
CA TYR A 188 7.36 -13.40 0.86
C TYR A 188 7.82 -14.23 2.05
N HIS A 189 9.15 -14.36 2.22
CA HIS A 189 9.73 -15.10 3.35
C HIS A 189 9.44 -14.42 4.69
N GLU A 190 9.53 -13.11 4.74
CA GLU A 190 9.19 -12.35 5.95
C GLU A 190 7.71 -12.51 6.32
N MET A 191 6.82 -12.53 5.34
CA MET A 191 5.39 -12.79 5.58
C MET A 191 5.13 -14.20 6.10
N MET A 192 5.90 -15.19 5.65
CA MET A 192 5.80 -16.55 6.17
C MET A 192 6.32 -16.63 7.61
N GLU A 193 7.45 -16.01 7.89
CA GLU A 193 8.03 -16.00 9.25
C GLU A 193 7.12 -15.29 10.27
N SER A 194 6.45 -14.24 9.87
CA SER A 194 5.54 -13.47 10.72
C SER A 194 4.14 -14.08 10.86
N GLY A 195 3.85 -15.13 10.10
CA GLY A 195 2.55 -15.80 10.12
C GLY A 195 1.45 -15.13 9.30
N VAL A 196 1.77 -14.08 8.55
CA VAL A 196 0.82 -13.42 7.64
C VAL A 196 0.44 -14.36 6.50
N ILE A 197 1.43 -15.09 6.00
CA ILE A 197 1.22 -16.17 5.03
C ILE A 197 1.59 -17.49 5.70
N ASN A 198 0.66 -18.43 5.66
CA ASN A 198 0.85 -19.77 6.20
C ASN A 198 0.63 -20.81 5.11
N PRO A 199 1.69 -21.41 4.54
CA PRO A 199 1.55 -22.40 3.48
C PRO A 199 0.72 -23.64 3.85
N GLU A 200 0.68 -23.95 5.14
CA GLU A 200 -0.01 -25.14 5.68
C GLU A 200 -1.34 -24.81 6.37
N GLY A 201 -1.78 -23.56 6.34
CA GLY A 201 -2.99 -23.13 7.01
C GLY A 201 -3.59 -21.91 6.35
N GLU A 202 -4.32 -21.11 7.15
CA GLU A 202 -4.95 -19.90 6.65
C GLU A 202 -3.95 -18.76 6.49
N SER A 203 -3.95 -18.16 5.30
CA SER A 203 -3.17 -16.96 5.01
C SER A 203 -4.06 -15.73 5.01
N LYS A 204 -3.46 -14.57 5.34
CA LYS A 204 -4.17 -13.29 5.46
C LYS A 204 -4.03 -12.42 4.23
N ALA A 205 -3.15 -12.80 3.31
CA ALA A 205 -2.83 -11.98 2.15
C ALA A 205 -2.60 -12.81 0.89
N ALA A 206 -2.90 -12.20 -0.26
CA ALA A 206 -2.51 -12.68 -1.58
C ALA A 206 -1.49 -11.70 -2.16
N LEU A 207 -0.52 -12.22 -2.92
CA LEU A 207 0.54 -11.42 -3.53
C LEU A 207 0.43 -11.48 -5.05
N VAL A 208 0.66 -10.34 -5.70
CA VAL A 208 0.72 -10.26 -7.17
C VAL A 208 1.98 -9.48 -7.53
N TYR A 209 2.86 -10.08 -8.31
CA TYR A 209 4.14 -9.47 -8.66
C TYR A 209 4.26 -9.22 -10.16
N GLY A 210 4.63 -7.99 -10.52
CA GLY A 210 5.12 -7.60 -11.83
C GLY A 210 6.51 -7.00 -11.64
N GLN A 211 7.54 -7.86 -11.72
CA GLN A 211 8.90 -7.50 -11.35
C GLN A 211 9.60 -6.66 -12.43
N MET A 212 10.69 -6.00 -12.05
CA MET A 212 11.39 -5.06 -12.93
C MET A 212 11.98 -5.70 -14.20
N ASN A 213 12.22 -7.01 -14.18
CA ASN A 213 12.75 -7.75 -15.33
C ASN A 213 11.64 -8.17 -16.31
N GLU A 214 10.39 -8.00 -15.97
CA GLU A 214 9.25 -8.30 -16.85
C GLU A 214 9.01 -7.14 -17.81
N PRO A 215 8.37 -7.40 -18.98
CA PRO A 215 8.14 -6.35 -19.96
C PRO A 215 7.19 -5.26 -19.44
N PRO A 216 7.18 -4.07 -20.08
CA PRO A 216 6.38 -2.93 -19.62
C PRO A 216 4.88 -3.23 -19.48
N GLY A 217 4.33 -4.06 -20.39
CA GLY A 217 2.92 -4.45 -20.32
C GLY A 217 2.57 -5.14 -19.00
N ALA A 218 3.39 -6.07 -18.55
CA ALA A 218 3.19 -6.75 -17.28
C ALA A 218 3.22 -5.77 -16.11
N ARG A 219 4.23 -4.91 -16.06
CA ARG A 219 4.39 -3.92 -14.98
C ARG A 219 3.29 -2.87 -14.99
N ALA A 220 2.73 -2.55 -16.16
CA ALA A 220 1.64 -1.59 -16.28
C ALA A 220 0.28 -2.16 -15.87
N ARG A 221 0.13 -3.48 -15.80
CA ARG A 221 -1.15 -4.15 -15.52
C ARG A 221 -1.22 -4.88 -14.20
N VAL A 222 -0.07 -5.15 -13.56
CA VAL A 222 -0.04 -5.96 -12.33
C VAL A 222 -0.84 -5.34 -11.18
N ALA A 223 -0.84 -4.00 -11.07
CA ALA A 223 -1.65 -3.32 -10.04
C ALA A 223 -3.15 -3.58 -10.27
N LEU A 224 -3.59 -3.63 -11.52
CA LEU A 224 -4.98 -3.94 -11.87
C LEU A 224 -5.32 -5.40 -11.51
N THR A 225 -4.39 -6.31 -11.69
CA THR A 225 -4.56 -7.71 -11.28
C THR A 225 -4.77 -7.80 -9.77
N GLY A 226 -3.91 -7.14 -9.00
CA GLY A 226 -4.06 -7.09 -7.53
C GLY A 226 -5.38 -6.47 -7.11
N LEU A 227 -5.75 -5.36 -7.73
CA LEU A 227 -7.01 -4.69 -7.43
C LEU A 227 -8.22 -5.58 -7.73
N THR A 228 -8.14 -6.40 -8.79
CA THR A 228 -9.20 -7.35 -9.14
C THR A 228 -9.41 -8.38 -8.04
N LEU A 229 -8.33 -8.88 -7.45
CA LEU A 229 -8.42 -9.78 -6.29
C LEU A 229 -9.09 -9.08 -5.10
N ALA A 230 -8.69 -7.84 -4.83
CA ALA A 230 -9.26 -7.06 -3.74
C ALA A 230 -10.74 -6.78 -3.95
N GLU A 231 -11.15 -6.46 -5.17
CA GLU A 231 -12.55 -6.20 -5.52
C GLU A 231 -13.44 -7.42 -5.28
N TYR A 232 -12.94 -8.63 -5.53
CA TYR A 232 -13.70 -9.85 -5.23
C TYR A 232 -14.02 -9.92 -3.73
N PHE A 233 -13.04 -9.73 -2.87
CA PHE A 233 -13.27 -9.81 -1.42
C PHE A 233 -14.19 -8.71 -0.93
N ARG A 234 -14.11 -7.50 -1.49
CA ARG A 234 -15.02 -6.40 -1.15
C ARG A 234 -16.46 -6.70 -1.58
N ASP A 235 -16.66 -7.11 -2.83
CA ASP A 235 -17.97 -7.15 -3.47
C ASP A 235 -18.68 -8.50 -3.26
N GLU A 236 -17.95 -9.61 -3.29
CA GLU A 236 -18.52 -10.94 -3.16
C GLU A 236 -18.52 -11.47 -1.73
N GLU A 237 -17.56 -11.06 -0.91
CA GLU A 237 -17.47 -11.50 0.48
C GLU A 237 -17.79 -10.41 1.49
N GLY A 238 -18.04 -9.19 1.04
CA GLY A 238 -18.45 -8.08 1.90
C GLY A 238 -17.39 -7.65 2.92
N GLN A 239 -16.13 -7.80 2.59
CA GLN A 239 -15.03 -7.54 3.52
C GLN A 239 -14.49 -6.12 3.43
N ASP A 240 -13.79 -5.72 4.49
CA ASP A 240 -12.92 -4.54 4.50
C ASP A 240 -11.52 -5.01 4.12
N VAL A 241 -11.10 -4.68 2.90
CA VAL A 241 -9.85 -5.17 2.31
C VAL A 241 -8.78 -4.10 2.36
N LEU A 242 -7.55 -4.50 2.71
CA LEU A 242 -6.37 -3.66 2.49
C LEU A 242 -5.73 -4.03 1.15
N PHE A 243 -5.45 -3.02 0.37
CA PHE A 243 -4.76 -3.17 -0.91
C PHE A 243 -3.47 -2.36 -0.90
N PHE A 244 -2.35 -3.05 -1.02
CA PHE A 244 -1.02 -2.41 -1.04
C PHE A 244 -0.49 -2.36 -2.45
N VAL A 245 0.08 -1.21 -2.81
CA VAL A 245 0.79 -1.04 -4.09
C VAL A 245 2.20 -0.53 -3.78
N ASP A 246 3.19 -1.31 -4.07
CA ASP A 246 4.58 -0.91 -3.88
C ASP A 246 5.34 -1.06 -5.21
N ASN A 247 5.62 0.01 -5.89
CA ASN A 247 5.19 1.36 -5.56
C ASN A 247 4.40 1.95 -6.73
N ILE A 248 3.59 2.92 -6.45
CA ILE A 248 2.70 3.53 -7.45
C ILE A 248 3.47 4.27 -8.57
N PHE A 249 4.68 4.76 -8.29
CA PHE A 249 5.53 5.38 -9.30
C PHE A 249 5.88 4.41 -10.43
N ARG A 250 6.12 3.15 -10.09
CA ARG A 250 6.45 2.11 -11.10
C ARG A 250 5.27 1.80 -12.01
N PHE A 251 4.05 1.93 -11.50
CA PHE A 251 2.84 1.84 -12.31
C PHE A 251 2.82 2.93 -13.38
N THR A 252 3.08 4.18 -13.00
CA THR A 252 3.12 5.31 -13.93
C THR A 252 4.29 5.20 -14.91
N GLN A 253 5.45 4.77 -14.44
CA GLN A 253 6.63 4.57 -15.28
C GLN A 253 6.38 3.49 -16.35
N ALA A 254 5.78 2.38 -15.97
CA ALA A 254 5.45 1.31 -16.92
C ALA A 254 4.42 1.79 -17.96
N GLY A 255 3.44 2.58 -17.54
CA GLY A 255 2.49 3.21 -18.45
C GLY A 255 3.17 4.15 -19.45
N SER A 256 4.18 4.88 -19.00
CA SER A 256 4.99 5.75 -19.87
C SER A 256 5.76 4.93 -20.92
N GLU A 257 6.36 3.81 -20.51
CA GLU A 257 7.07 2.91 -21.45
C GLU A 257 6.12 2.33 -22.49
N VAL A 258 4.92 1.89 -22.09
CA VAL A 258 3.90 1.37 -23.00
C VAL A 258 3.47 2.46 -23.99
N SER A 259 3.23 3.67 -23.49
CA SER A 259 2.82 4.82 -24.33
C SER A 259 3.89 5.13 -25.40
N ALA A 260 5.16 5.10 -25.01
CA ALA A 260 6.29 5.32 -25.95
C ALA A 260 6.34 4.21 -27.00
N LEU A 261 6.17 2.95 -26.62
CA LEU A 261 6.14 1.81 -27.54
C LEU A 261 5.00 1.92 -28.56
N LEU A 262 3.87 2.54 -28.17
CA LEU A 262 2.74 2.77 -29.05
C LEU A 262 2.89 4.02 -29.92
N GLY A 263 3.99 4.75 -29.78
CA GLY A 263 4.26 5.95 -30.57
C GLY A 263 3.46 7.19 -30.18
N ARG A 264 2.92 7.24 -28.95
CA ARG A 264 2.20 8.40 -28.47
C ARG A 264 3.17 9.53 -28.14
N ILE A 265 2.71 10.79 -28.37
CA ILE A 265 3.53 11.97 -28.06
C ILE A 265 3.59 12.14 -26.54
N PRO A 266 4.80 12.18 -25.92
CA PRO A 266 4.91 12.32 -24.48
C PRO A 266 4.46 13.71 -24.01
N SER A 267 3.93 13.76 -22.79
CA SER A 267 3.61 15.00 -22.07
C SER A 267 4.80 15.48 -21.26
N ALA A 268 4.57 16.30 -20.21
CA ALA A 268 5.62 16.83 -19.36
C ALA A 268 6.54 15.74 -18.77
N VAL A 269 7.85 15.97 -18.77
CA VAL A 269 8.90 15.09 -18.20
C VAL A 269 8.90 13.68 -18.82
N GLY A 270 8.36 13.54 -20.04
CA GLY A 270 8.34 12.27 -20.76
C GLY A 270 7.25 11.28 -20.35
N TYR A 271 6.35 11.66 -19.44
CA TYR A 271 5.23 10.81 -19.07
C TYR A 271 4.17 10.72 -20.18
N GLN A 272 3.34 9.67 -20.11
CA GLN A 272 2.26 9.46 -21.07
C GLN A 272 1.22 10.60 -21.02
N PRO A 273 0.60 10.94 -22.17
CA PRO A 273 -0.42 11.99 -22.20
C PRO A 273 -1.68 11.61 -21.40
N THR A 274 -1.88 10.33 -21.12
CA THR A 274 -3.02 9.81 -20.36
C THR A 274 -2.71 9.59 -18.88
N LEU A 275 -1.61 10.16 -18.34
CA LEU A 275 -1.16 9.93 -16.96
C LEU A 275 -2.28 10.14 -15.94
N ALA A 276 -2.96 11.28 -16.00
CA ALA A 276 -4.03 11.59 -15.04
C ALA A 276 -5.22 10.64 -15.19
N THR A 277 -5.57 10.25 -16.42
CA THR A 277 -6.65 9.31 -16.69
C THR A 277 -6.30 7.90 -16.23
N ASP A 278 -5.07 7.44 -16.50
CA ASP A 278 -4.60 6.11 -16.08
C ASP A 278 -4.61 6.00 -14.55
N MET A 279 -4.09 7.01 -13.88
CA MET A 279 -4.07 7.06 -12.42
C MET A 279 -5.49 7.16 -11.85
N GLY A 280 -6.33 8.01 -12.43
CA GLY A 280 -7.72 8.17 -12.00
C GLY A 280 -8.53 6.89 -12.15
N ALA A 281 -8.38 6.18 -13.26
CA ALA A 281 -9.08 4.93 -13.50
C ALA A 281 -8.73 3.86 -12.44
N LEU A 282 -7.45 3.79 -12.05
CA LEU A 282 -7.01 2.90 -10.96
C LEU A 282 -7.60 3.34 -9.63
N GLN A 283 -7.45 4.62 -9.30
CA GLN A 283 -7.80 5.15 -7.98
C GLN A 283 -9.31 5.14 -7.71
N GLU A 284 -10.14 5.39 -8.71
CA GLU A 284 -11.59 5.42 -8.55
C GLU A 284 -12.21 4.04 -8.23
N ARG A 285 -11.53 2.96 -8.58
CA ARG A 285 -11.96 1.60 -8.24
C ARG A 285 -11.73 1.31 -6.75
N ILE A 286 -10.81 2.05 -6.13
CA ILE A 286 -10.44 1.88 -4.71
C ILE A 286 -11.38 2.75 -3.89
N THR A 287 -12.44 2.16 -3.35
CA THR A 287 -13.48 2.89 -2.63
C THR A 287 -14.29 1.95 -1.74
N SER A 288 -15.10 2.54 -0.86
CA SER A 288 -16.13 1.82 -0.11
C SER A 288 -17.38 1.67 -0.95
N THR A 289 -17.97 0.50 -0.88
CA THR A 289 -19.30 0.24 -1.45
C THR A 289 -20.25 -0.11 -0.32
N LYS A 290 -21.52 -0.30 -0.64
CA LYS A 290 -22.53 -0.75 0.33
C LYS A 290 -22.26 -2.18 0.82
N LYS A 291 -21.41 -2.93 0.13
CA LYS A 291 -21.07 -4.32 0.46
C LYS A 291 -19.82 -4.44 1.33
N GLY A 292 -18.81 -3.62 1.06
CA GLY A 292 -17.54 -3.67 1.76
C GLY A 292 -16.64 -2.50 1.37
N SER A 293 -15.35 -2.58 1.69
CA SER A 293 -14.41 -1.51 1.36
C SER A 293 -13.07 -2.02 0.86
N ILE A 294 -12.40 -1.21 0.05
CA ILE A 294 -10.98 -1.35 -0.26
C ILE A 294 -10.30 -0.08 0.23
N THR A 295 -9.38 -0.25 1.17
CA THR A 295 -8.51 0.83 1.65
C THR A 295 -7.12 0.55 1.10
N SER A 296 -6.53 1.51 0.39
CA SER A 296 -5.22 1.30 -0.21
C SER A 296 -4.12 1.99 0.57
N VAL A 297 -2.97 1.31 0.64
CA VAL A 297 -1.71 1.88 1.11
C VAL A 297 -0.75 1.82 -0.07
N GLN A 298 -0.40 2.99 -0.59
CA GLN A 298 0.38 3.12 -1.82
C GLN A 298 1.74 3.70 -1.47
N ALA A 299 2.79 2.90 -1.65
CA ALA A 299 4.15 3.40 -1.47
C ALA A 299 4.44 4.41 -2.59
N ILE A 300 4.87 5.59 -2.21
CA ILE A 300 5.12 6.68 -3.15
C ILE A 300 6.60 7.00 -3.15
N TYR A 301 7.20 6.93 -4.34
CA TYR A 301 8.54 7.38 -4.61
C TYR A 301 8.47 8.78 -5.24
N VAL A 302 9.31 9.69 -4.75
CA VAL A 302 9.39 11.06 -5.30
C VAL A 302 10.68 11.16 -6.10
N PRO A 303 10.62 11.19 -7.45
CA PRO A 303 11.83 11.29 -8.27
C PRO A 303 12.64 12.53 -7.94
N ALA A 304 13.93 12.34 -7.60
CA ALA A 304 14.86 13.44 -7.26
C ALA A 304 14.33 14.40 -6.18
N ASP A 305 13.48 13.91 -5.26
CA ASP A 305 12.80 14.68 -4.21
C ASP A 305 11.96 15.86 -4.76
N ASP A 306 11.55 15.78 -6.02
CA ASP A 306 10.75 16.82 -6.67
C ASP A 306 9.25 16.48 -6.60
N LEU A 307 8.55 17.13 -5.65
CA LEU A 307 7.12 16.98 -5.45
C LEU A 307 6.28 17.57 -6.60
N THR A 308 6.91 18.35 -7.49
CA THR A 308 6.23 18.92 -8.67
C THR A 308 6.28 17.99 -9.88
N ASP A 309 7.04 16.89 -9.80
CA ASP A 309 7.05 15.87 -10.85
C ASP A 309 5.61 15.36 -11.08
N PRO A 310 5.18 15.17 -12.33
CA PRO A 310 3.79 14.76 -12.62
C PRO A 310 3.31 13.48 -11.95
N ALA A 311 4.19 12.50 -11.72
CA ALA A 311 3.80 11.23 -11.10
C ALA A 311 3.39 11.41 -9.64
N PRO A 312 4.24 11.96 -8.72
CA PRO A 312 3.80 12.22 -7.35
C PRO A 312 2.70 13.26 -7.27
N ALA A 313 2.73 14.33 -8.09
CA ALA A 313 1.70 15.35 -8.10
C ALA A 313 0.32 14.76 -8.42
N THR A 314 0.25 13.87 -9.42
CA THR A 314 -1.00 13.19 -9.79
C THR A 314 -1.46 12.23 -8.69
N SER A 315 -0.52 11.52 -8.05
CA SER A 315 -0.82 10.62 -6.93
C SER A 315 -1.38 11.38 -5.73
N PHE A 316 -0.77 12.53 -5.36
CA PHE A 316 -1.23 13.36 -4.24
C PHE A 316 -2.68 13.82 -4.39
N ALA A 317 -3.15 14.04 -5.60
CA ALA A 317 -4.52 14.49 -5.85
C ALA A 317 -5.58 13.48 -5.39
N HIS A 318 -5.19 12.21 -5.24
CA HIS A 318 -6.11 11.13 -4.85
C HIS A 318 -5.97 10.70 -3.38
N LEU A 319 -5.00 11.23 -2.64
CA LEU A 319 -4.72 10.76 -1.28
C LEU A 319 -5.67 11.36 -0.24
N ASP A 320 -6.16 10.50 0.64
CA ASP A 320 -6.96 10.88 1.80
C ASP A 320 -6.10 11.05 3.06
N ALA A 321 -4.99 10.34 3.13
CA ALA A 321 -4.05 10.41 4.25
C ALA A 321 -2.64 10.10 3.77
N THR A 322 -1.66 10.54 4.56
CA THR A 322 -0.25 10.20 4.33
C THR A 322 0.35 9.63 5.61
N THR A 323 1.17 8.59 5.45
CA THR A 323 1.99 8.03 6.51
C THR A 323 3.44 8.24 6.09
N THR A 324 4.15 9.09 6.80
CA THR A 324 5.55 9.40 6.49
C THR A 324 6.47 8.71 7.49
N LEU A 325 7.32 7.82 7.01
CA LEU A 325 8.34 7.17 7.83
C LEU A 325 9.61 8.02 7.80
N ASN A 326 10.15 8.30 8.98
CA ASN A 326 11.26 9.22 9.16
C ASN A 326 12.48 8.49 9.70
N ARG A 327 13.61 8.62 9.00
CA ARG A 327 14.87 7.99 9.40
C ARG A 327 15.38 8.49 10.74
N GLN A 328 15.22 9.76 11.06
CA GLN A 328 15.67 10.33 12.34
C GLN A 328 14.89 9.72 13.51
N ILE A 329 13.60 9.46 13.32
CA ILE A 329 12.78 8.79 14.33
C ILE A 329 13.24 7.34 14.51
N ALA A 330 13.53 6.64 13.40
CA ALA A 330 14.07 5.28 13.45
C ALA A 330 15.44 5.24 14.16
N GLU A 331 16.28 6.23 13.95
CA GLU A 331 17.58 6.34 14.61
C GLU A 331 17.46 6.53 16.13
N LEU A 332 16.34 7.11 16.61
CA LEU A 332 16.04 7.19 18.04
C LEU A 332 15.52 5.88 18.62
N GLY A 333 15.37 4.85 17.78
CA GLY A 333 14.82 3.56 18.19
C GLY A 333 13.30 3.54 18.33
N ILE A 334 12.62 4.54 17.84
CA ILE A 334 11.15 4.65 17.91
C ILE A 334 10.54 3.93 16.70
N TYR A 335 9.82 2.84 16.95
CA TYR A 335 9.13 2.07 15.92
C TYR A 335 7.67 1.85 16.30
N PRO A 336 6.73 2.04 15.35
CA PRO A 336 6.95 2.43 13.95
C PRO A 336 7.50 3.85 13.84
N ALA A 337 8.38 4.07 12.89
CA ALA A 337 9.06 5.36 12.71
C ALA A 337 8.18 6.37 11.94
N VAL A 338 6.90 6.40 12.25
CA VAL A 338 5.93 7.32 11.64
C VAL A 338 6.13 8.71 12.20
N ASP A 339 6.30 9.69 11.31
CA ASP A 339 6.47 11.08 11.70
C ASP A 339 5.12 11.69 12.03
N PRO A 340 4.86 12.04 13.30
CA PRO A 340 3.55 12.59 13.70
C PRO A 340 3.31 14.02 13.23
N LEU A 341 4.36 14.72 12.81
CA LEU A 341 4.24 16.10 12.31
C LEU A 341 4.11 16.16 10.79
N ASP A 342 4.70 15.19 10.07
CA ASP A 342 4.65 15.13 8.61
C ASP A 342 3.57 14.19 8.07
N SER A 343 2.93 13.41 8.91
CA SER A 343 1.83 12.54 8.51
C SER A 343 0.51 13.29 8.64
N THR A 344 -0.38 13.10 7.67
CA THR A 344 -1.64 13.86 7.58
C THR A 344 -2.82 12.95 7.31
N SER A 345 -4.02 13.44 7.61
CA SER A 345 -5.27 12.77 7.25
C SER A 345 -6.38 13.79 7.09
N ARG A 346 -7.16 13.66 6.03
CA ARG A 346 -8.38 14.47 5.84
C ARG A 346 -9.44 14.12 6.88
N ALA A 347 -9.36 12.93 7.48
CA ALA A 347 -10.26 12.51 8.53
C ALA A 347 -9.96 13.18 9.88
N LEU A 348 -8.82 13.86 10.03
CA LEU A 348 -8.49 14.59 11.24
C LEU A 348 -9.30 15.90 11.29
N ASP A 349 -10.58 15.76 11.54
CA ASP A 349 -11.60 16.79 11.52
C ASP A 349 -12.63 16.47 12.60
N PRO A 350 -13.02 17.45 13.45
CA PRO A 350 -13.98 17.17 14.54
C PRO A 350 -15.30 16.57 14.06
N GLY A 351 -15.72 16.89 12.83
CA GLY A 351 -16.95 16.34 12.23
C GLY A 351 -16.87 14.87 11.87
N VAL A 352 -15.66 14.33 11.75
CA VAL A 352 -15.42 12.93 11.38
C VAL A 352 -15.05 12.09 12.59
N ILE A 353 -14.09 12.55 13.40
CA ILE A 353 -13.51 11.77 14.50
C ILE A 353 -13.99 12.20 15.88
N GLY A 354 -14.77 13.26 15.95
CA GLY A 354 -15.23 13.82 17.23
C GLY A 354 -14.26 14.82 17.82
N GLN A 355 -14.77 15.64 18.73
CA GLN A 355 -14.02 16.78 19.30
C GLN A 355 -12.86 16.31 20.19
N GLU A 356 -13.08 15.29 21.02
CA GLU A 356 -12.06 14.79 21.96
C GLU A 356 -10.84 14.25 21.21
N HIS A 357 -11.05 13.40 20.21
CA HIS A 357 -9.96 12.86 19.40
C HIS A 357 -9.19 13.98 18.68
N TYR A 358 -9.93 14.89 18.06
CA TYR A 358 -9.34 16.00 17.31
C TYR A 358 -8.47 16.88 18.21
N GLU A 359 -9.01 17.30 19.34
CA GLU A 359 -8.28 18.16 20.29
C GLU A 359 -7.05 17.46 20.85
N THR A 360 -7.16 16.18 21.17
CA THR A 360 -6.03 15.38 21.67
C THR A 360 -4.91 15.29 20.63
N ALA A 361 -5.26 15.00 19.39
CA ALA A 361 -4.28 14.92 18.29
C ALA A 361 -3.59 16.27 18.09
N ARG A 362 -4.35 17.35 18.07
CA ARG A 362 -3.80 18.71 17.91
C ARG A 362 -2.88 19.10 19.05
N GLU A 363 -3.24 18.75 20.29
CA GLU A 363 -2.39 19.03 21.46
C GLU A 363 -1.09 18.24 21.40
N VAL A 364 -1.14 16.97 21.02
CA VAL A 364 0.07 16.15 20.82
C VAL A 364 0.96 16.78 19.78
N GLN A 365 0.40 17.20 18.66
CA GLN A 365 1.17 17.87 17.59
C GLN A 365 1.79 19.18 18.06
N ARG A 366 1.02 19.96 18.82
CA ARG A 366 1.50 21.24 19.37
C ARG A 366 2.71 21.03 20.30
N VAL A 367 2.61 20.06 21.20
CA VAL A 367 3.68 19.76 22.16
C VAL A 367 4.93 19.29 21.41
N LEU A 368 4.76 18.39 20.43
CA LEU A 368 5.88 17.89 19.63
C LEU A 368 6.50 18.98 18.75
N GLN A 369 5.71 19.86 18.18
CA GLN A 369 6.20 20.98 17.36
C GLN A 369 6.99 21.97 18.20
N THR A 370 6.51 22.27 19.41
CA THR A 370 7.21 23.15 20.35
C THR A 370 8.55 22.54 20.74
N TYR A 371 8.57 21.23 21.04
CA TYR A 371 9.81 20.52 21.36
C TYR A 371 10.81 20.58 20.19
N LYS A 372 10.34 20.36 18.97
CA LYS A 372 11.16 20.44 17.78
C LYS A 372 11.83 21.82 17.65
N GLY A 373 11.07 22.88 17.90
CA GLY A 373 11.59 24.26 17.89
C GLY A 373 12.61 24.55 18.99
N LEU A 374 12.56 23.82 20.09
CA LEU A 374 13.48 24.00 21.21
C LEU A 374 14.75 23.14 21.11
N GLN A 375 14.78 22.16 20.21
CA GLN A 375 15.90 21.21 20.13
C GLN A 375 17.25 21.90 19.82
N ASP A 376 17.28 22.91 19.00
CA ASP A 376 18.51 23.63 18.69
C ASP A 376 19.04 24.37 19.91
N ILE A 377 18.16 24.98 20.68
CA ILE A 377 18.50 25.66 21.93
C ILE A 377 19.05 24.66 22.94
N ILE A 378 18.41 23.52 23.07
CA ILE A 378 18.85 22.45 23.98
C ILE A 378 20.23 21.92 23.59
N ALA A 379 20.47 21.73 22.30
CA ALA A 379 21.76 21.23 21.79
C ALA A 379 22.92 22.20 22.02
N ILE A 380 22.65 23.48 21.91
CA ILE A 380 23.70 24.53 22.02
C ILE A 380 23.89 25.00 23.47
N LEU A 381 22.78 25.28 24.17
CA LEU A 381 22.79 25.92 25.48
C LEU A 381 22.43 24.99 26.65
N GLY A 382 21.91 23.80 26.37
CA GLY A 382 21.46 22.86 27.39
C GLY A 382 20.06 23.13 27.91
N MET A 383 19.54 22.17 28.67
CA MET A 383 18.19 22.22 29.23
C MET A 383 17.99 23.33 30.26
N ASP A 384 19.05 23.67 30.98
CA ASP A 384 18.98 24.67 32.08
C ASP A 384 18.64 26.08 31.62
N GLU A 385 18.86 26.37 30.34
CA GLU A 385 18.54 27.68 29.75
C GLU A 385 17.06 27.83 29.41
N LEU A 386 16.29 26.77 29.48
CA LEU A 386 14.84 26.81 29.18
C LEU A 386 14.07 27.36 30.39
N SER A 387 12.94 28.03 30.11
CA SER A 387 11.98 28.40 31.14
C SER A 387 11.39 27.12 31.77
N GLU A 388 10.82 27.23 32.97
CA GLU A 388 10.16 26.08 33.63
C GLU A 388 9.00 25.55 32.81
N GLU A 389 8.27 26.44 32.12
CA GLU A 389 7.19 26.05 31.23
C GLU A 389 7.71 25.21 30.04
N ASP A 390 8.81 25.63 29.42
CA ASP A 390 9.41 24.92 28.31
C ASP A 390 10.02 23.58 28.74
N LYS A 391 10.62 23.51 29.93
CA LYS A 391 11.11 22.26 30.51
C LYS A 391 9.99 21.23 30.67
N LEU A 392 8.82 21.68 31.11
CA LEU A 392 7.67 20.82 31.29
C LEU A 392 7.15 20.30 29.93
N ILE A 393 7.08 21.16 28.92
CA ILE A 393 6.70 20.77 27.55
C ILE A 393 7.68 19.74 27.01
N VAL A 394 8.97 19.95 27.18
CA VAL A 394 10.01 19.01 26.72
C VAL A 394 9.85 17.64 27.38
N ALA A 395 9.63 17.64 28.71
CA ALA A 395 9.42 16.39 29.45
C ALA A 395 8.22 15.60 28.94
N ARG A 396 7.11 16.29 28.70
CA ARG A 396 5.89 15.68 28.14
C ARG A 396 6.10 15.22 26.70
N ALA A 397 6.77 16.01 25.87
CA ALA A 397 7.06 15.71 24.48
C ALA A 397 7.90 14.42 24.37
N ARG A 398 8.88 14.26 25.22
CA ARG A 398 9.73 13.06 25.23
C ARG A 398 8.93 11.81 25.62
N LYS A 399 8.02 11.92 26.59
CA LYS A 399 7.09 10.83 26.92
C LYS A 399 6.17 10.49 25.75
N ILE A 400 5.63 11.50 25.09
CA ILE A 400 4.77 11.33 23.92
C ILE A 400 5.51 10.61 22.80
N GLN A 401 6.73 11.05 22.48
CA GLN A 401 7.55 10.39 21.44
C GLN A 401 7.73 8.90 21.73
N ARG A 402 8.09 8.58 22.94
CA ARG A 402 8.31 7.18 23.32
C ARG A 402 7.03 6.38 23.35
N PHE A 403 5.92 6.99 23.75
CA PHE A 403 4.62 6.31 23.78
C PHE A 403 4.01 6.12 22.38
N LEU A 404 4.47 6.88 21.38
CA LEU A 404 4.10 6.64 19.98
C LEU A 404 4.73 5.36 19.44
N SER A 405 5.76 4.83 20.07
CA SER A 405 6.29 3.51 19.74
C SER A 405 5.37 2.43 20.32
N GLN A 406 5.36 1.27 19.71
CA GLN A 406 4.65 0.11 20.27
C GLN A 406 5.19 -1.19 19.69
N PRO A 407 5.09 -2.30 20.42
CA PRO A 407 5.52 -3.59 19.91
C PRO A 407 4.52 -4.13 18.90
N PHE A 408 5.04 -4.72 17.82
CA PHE A 408 4.24 -5.30 16.75
C PHE A 408 4.15 -6.82 16.86
N HIS A 409 3.00 -7.37 16.51
CA HIS A 409 2.78 -8.82 16.47
C HIS A 409 3.75 -9.50 15.50
N VAL A 410 3.97 -8.89 14.35
CA VAL A 410 4.82 -9.46 13.30
C VAL A 410 6.32 -9.43 13.68
N ALA A 411 6.69 -8.68 14.69
CA ALA A 411 8.06 -8.57 15.18
C ALA A 411 8.33 -9.45 16.42
N GLU A 412 7.34 -10.12 16.96
CA GLU A 412 7.49 -10.97 18.17
C GLU A 412 8.60 -12.01 18.04
N VAL A 413 8.72 -12.62 16.85
CA VAL A 413 9.72 -13.63 16.55
C VAL A 413 11.15 -13.09 16.73
N PHE A 414 11.36 -11.80 16.46
CA PHE A 414 12.67 -11.16 16.50
C PHE A 414 12.95 -10.47 17.84
N THR A 415 11.93 -9.88 18.45
CA THR A 415 12.09 -9.06 19.67
C THR A 415 11.82 -9.84 20.95
N GLY A 416 11.05 -10.92 20.87
CA GLY A 416 10.60 -11.67 22.03
C GLY A 416 9.51 -10.94 22.84
N THR A 417 9.09 -9.76 22.39
CA THR A 417 8.05 -8.96 23.07
C THR A 417 6.71 -9.16 22.37
N PRO A 418 5.64 -9.52 23.10
CA PRO A 418 4.31 -9.65 22.50
C PRO A 418 3.84 -8.35 21.89
N GLY A 419 3.26 -8.43 20.70
CA GLY A 419 2.65 -7.27 20.03
C GLY A 419 1.33 -6.88 20.68
N VAL A 420 0.93 -5.63 20.47
CA VAL A 420 -0.31 -5.10 21.05
C VAL A 420 -1.10 -4.36 19.99
N PHE A 421 -2.37 -4.70 19.88
CA PHE A 421 -3.37 -3.92 19.14
C PHE A 421 -3.99 -2.96 20.15
N VAL A 422 -3.77 -1.65 19.98
CA VAL A 422 -4.29 -0.66 20.93
C VAL A 422 -5.60 -0.10 20.39
N GLN A 423 -6.64 -0.18 21.21
CA GLN A 423 -7.94 0.37 20.85
C GLN A 423 -7.88 1.88 20.77
N LEU A 424 -8.64 2.48 19.84
CA LEU A 424 -8.63 3.92 19.60
C LEU A 424 -8.98 4.72 20.87
N GLU A 425 -9.99 4.28 21.62
CA GLU A 425 -10.41 4.96 22.86
C GLU A 425 -9.27 4.99 23.87
N ASP A 426 -8.54 3.91 24.01
CA ASP A 426 -7.40 3.81 24.93
C ASP A 426 -6.27 4.75 24.52
N THR A 427 -6.02 4.84 23.21
CA THR A 427 -5.02 5.76 22.65
C THR A 427 -5.37 7.22 22.95
N ILE A 428 -6.61 7.61 22.69
CA ILE A 428 -7.08 8.99 22.92
C ILE A 428 -6.96 9.35 24.40
N LYS A 429 -7.47 8.51 25.28
CA LYS A 429 -7.44 8.74 26.74
C LYS A 429 -6.02 8.85 27.27
N ALA A 430 -5.13 7.95 26.81
CA ALA A 430 -3.75 7.93 27.26
C ALA A 430 -3.00 9.21 26.87
N PHE A 431 -3.08 9.63 25.63
CA PHE A 431 -2.39 10.83 25.17
C PHE A 431 -2.98 12.10 25.78
N LYS A 432 -4.30 12.15 25.94
CA LYS A 432 -4.96 13.26 26.63
C LYS A 432 -4.43 13.40 28.06
N ALA A 433 -4.32 12.30 28.79
CA ALA A 433 -3.82 12.28 30.15
C ALA A 433 -2.34 12.68 30.23
N ILE A 434 -1.51 12.22 29.30
CA ILE A 434 -0.09 12.60 29.24
C ILE A 434 0.04 14.12 29.04
N CYS A 435 -0.70 14.67 28.08
CA CYS A 435 -0.70 16.11 27.80
C CYS A 435 -1.21 16.95 28.99
N ALA A 436 -2.16 16.41 29.75
CA ALA A 436 -2.72 17.07 30.95
C ALA A 436 -1.80 16.97 32.19
N GLY A 437 -0.70 16.24 32.09
CA GLY A 437 0.25 16.12 33.19
C GLY A 437 -0.03 15.01 34.21
N GLU A 438 -1.02 14.16 33.96
CA GLU A 438 -1.39 13.11 34.91
C GLU A 438 -0.28 12.06 35.13
N TYR A 439 0.68 11.98 34.17
CA TYR A 439 1.80 11.03 34.22
C TYR A 439 3.16 11.72 34.27
N ASP A 440 3.20 12.98 34.68
CA ASP A 440 4.46 13.72 34.79
C ASP A 440 5.45 13.11 35.77
N HIS A 441 4.95 12.37 36.74
CA HIS A 441 5.77 11.70 37.76
C HIS A 441 6.43 10.38 37.29
N LEU A 442 6.02 9.86 36.14
CA LEU A 442 6.58 8.62 35.61
C LEU A 442 7.83 8.92 34.75
N PRO A 443 8.84 8.01 34.77
CA PRO A 443 10.01 8.20 33.91
C PRO A 443 9.68 7.98 32.44
N GLU A 444 10.35 8.72 31.58
CA GLU A 444 10.07 8.64 30.12
C GLU A 444 10.29 7.26 29.52
N GLN A 445 11.26 6.50 30.05
CA GLN A 445 11.53 5.14 29.54
C GLN A 445 10.39 4.16 29.78
N ALA A 446 9.52 4.43 30.75
CA ALA A 446 8.35 3.60 30.97
C ALA A 446 7.35 3.64 29.80
N PHE A 447 7.41 4.69 28.99
CA PHE A 447 6.53 4.87 27.83
C PHE A 447 7.08 4.24 26.56
N TYR A 448 8.32 3.73 26.60
CA TYR A 448 8.99 3.19 25.44
C TYR A 448 8.56 1.75 25.13
N MET A 449 8.15 1.51 23.91
CA MET A 449 7.77 0.18 23.39
C MET A 449 6.74 -0.53 24.25
N VAL A 450 5.69 0.18 24.59
CA VAL A 450 4.51 -0.35 25.27
C VAL A 450 3.27 -0.08 24.43
N GLY A 451 2.22 -0.86 24.62
CA GLY A 451 0.96 -0.66 23.91
C GLY A 451 0.06 0.35 24.61
N THR A 452 -0.45 -0.01 25.78
CA THR A 452 -1.41 0.79 26.55
C THR A 452 -0.72 1.59 27.63
N ILE A 453 -1.44 2.57 28.20
CA ILE A 453 -0.92 3.35 29.33
C ILE A 453 -0.77 2.49 30.57
N GLU A 454 -1.61 1.48 30.74
CA GLU A 454 -1.51 0.53 31.86
C GLU A 454 -0.17 -0.23 31.81
N GLU A 455 0.29 -0.60 30.61
CA GLU A 455 1.59 -1.22 30.43
C GLU A 455 2.74 -0.27 30.80
N ALA A 456 2.61 1.02 30.51
CA ALA A 456 3.59 2.04 30.88
C ALA A 456 3.66 2.19 32.42
N ILE A 457 2.52 2.21 33.08
CA ILE A 457 2.42 2.30 34.55
C ILE A 457 3.08 1.09 35.19
N GLU A 458 2.79 -0.13 34.69
CA GLU A 458 3.37 -1.36 35.17
C GLU A 458 4.88 -1.39 34.96
N LYS A 459 5.34 -0.96 33.80
CA LYS A 459 6.77 -0.86 33.50
C LYS A 459 7.48 0.12 34.45
N ALA A 460 6.84 1.25 34.76
CA ALA A 460 7.37 2.23 35.72
C ALA A 460 7.50 1.62 37.13
N LYS A 461 6.53 0.81 37.57
CA LYS A 461 6.61 0.10 38.84
C LYS A 461 7.78 -0.86 38.90
N LYS A 462 7.98 -1.63 37.83
CA LYS A 462 9.11 -2.57 37.71
C LYS A 462 10.46 -1.85 37.71
N MET A 463 10.54 -0.70 37.06
CA MET A 463 11.75 0.13 37.05
C MET A 463 12.07 0.69 38.43
N ALA A 464 11.06 1.09 39.19
CA ALA A 464 11.22 1.57 40.57
C ALA A 464 11.69 0.44 41.51
N GLU A 465 11.18 -0.77 41.33
CA GLU A 465 11.57 -1.96 42.15
C GLU A 465 13.00 -2.41 41.83
N ALA A 466 13.48 -2.21 40.61
CA ALA A 466 14.81 -2.59 40.18
C ALA A 466 15.89 -1.58 40.57
N ALA A 467 15.50 -0.38 41.00
CA ALA A 467 16.42 0.70 41.37
C ALA A 467 16.96 0.57 42.79
#